data_190fed916692403121cb1e301397538a
#
_entry.id   190fed916692403121cb1e301397538a
#
_cell.length_a   1.000
_cell.length_b   1.000
_cell.length_c   1.000
_cell.angle_alpha   90.00
_cell.angle_beta   90.00
_cell.angle_gamma   90.00
#
_symmetry.space_group_name_H-M   'P 1'
#
loop_
_entity.id
_entity.type
_entity.pdbx_description
1 polymer ?
#
loop_
_entity_poly.entity_id
_entity_poly.type
_entity_poly.pdbx_seq_one_letter_code
_entity_poly.pdbx_strand_id
1 'polypeptide(L)' 'MTRNVYTVGQVNAYIKNMFTQDYMLNRIYVKGEVSNCKYHTSGHIYFSLKDESGTIACVMFAGQRGGLSFRMCE' A
#
# COMPACT_ATOMS: atom_id res chain seq x y z
N MET A 1 -14.84 -6.74 31.86
CA MET A 1 -14.82 -6.43 30.43
C MET A 1 -13.85 -7.36 29.72
N THR A 2 -14.31 -8.06 28.71
CA THR A 2 -13.48 -8.97 27.94
C THR A 2 -12.68 -8.17 26.91
N ARG A 3 -11.38 -8.37 26.90
CA ARG A 3 -10.52 -7.76 25.86
C ARG A 3 -10.35 -8.75 24.71
N ASN A 4 -10.55 -8.25 23.50
CA ASN A 4 -10.24 -9.03 22.31
C ASN A 4 -8.76 -8.87 22.00
N VAL A 5 -8.04 -9.98 22.00
CA VAL A 5 -6.62 -9.99 21.70
C VAL A 5 -6.42 -10.67 20.34
N TYR A 6 -5.75 -9.98 19.44
CA TYR A 6 -5.50 -10.46 18.09
C TYR A 6 -4.00 -10.50 17.82
N THR A 7 -3.58 -11.49 17.03
CA THR A 7 -2.21 -11.50 16.53
C THR A 7 -2.06 -10.46 15.42
N VAL A 8 -0.82 -10.07 15.16
CA VAL A 8 -0.52 -9.16 14.04
C VAL A 8 -1.03 -9.75 12.72
N GLY A 9 -0.87 -11.06 12.52
CA GLY A 9 -1.35 -11.71 11.31
C GLY A 9 -2.86 -11.62 11.16
N GLN A 10 -3.61 -11.77 12.26
CA GLN A 10 -5.06 -11.64 12.25
C GLN A 10 -5.50 -10.22 11.89
N VAL A 11 -4.84 -9.21 12.46
CA VAL A 11 -5.16 -7.81 12.16
C VAL A 11 -4.86 -7.50 10.71
N ASN A 12 -3.71 -7.93 10.20
CA ASN A 12 -3.34 -7.72 8.80
C ASN A 12 -4.33 -8.39 7.85
N ALA A 13 -4.76 -9.61 8.15
CA ALA A 13 -5.74 -10.32 7.34
C ALA A 13 -7.09 -9.60 7.33
N TYR A 14 -7.50 -9.08 8.48
CA TYR A 14 -8.74 -8.32 8.59
C TYR A 14 -8.70 -7.05 7.73
N ILE A 15 -7.61 -6.28 7.85
CA ILE A 15 -7.43 -5.05 7.06
C ILE A 15 -7.41 -5.36 5.56
N LYS A 16 -6.70 -6.42 5.18
CA LYS A 16 -6.64 -6.85 3.78
C LYS A 16 -8.01 -7.22 3.24
N ASN A 17 -8.81 -7.93 4.04
CA ASN A 17 -10.17 -8.28 3.65
C ASN A 17 -11.07 -7.07 3.51
N MET A 18 -10.93 -6.07 4.38
CA MET A 18 -11.68 -4.82 4.26
C MET A 18 -11.41 -4.15 2.92
N PHE A 19 -10.15 -4.04 2.52
CA PHE A 19 -9.78 -3.45 1.24
C PHE A 19 -10.31 -4.27 0.06
N THR A 20 -10.32 -5.59 0.18
CA THR A 20 -10.78 -6.46 -0.90
C THR A 20 -12.30 -6.42 -1.06
N GLN A 21 -13.04 -6.38 0.04
CA GLN A 21 -14.50 -6.48 0.02
C GLN A 21 -15.21 -5.14 -0.10
N ASP A 22 -14.56 -4.06 0.32
CA ASP A 22 -15.15 -2.73 0.23
C ASP A 22 -15.00 -2.21 -1.20
N TYR A 23 -16.12 -2.05 -1.88
CA TYR A 23 -16.12 -1.57 -3.27
C TYR A 23 -15.46 -0.19 -3.40
N MET A 24 -15.73 0.69 -2.43
CA MET A 24 -15.17 2.04 -2.47
C MET A 24 -13.66 2.04 -2.28
N LEU A 25 -13.16 1.21 -1.36
CA LEU A 25 -11.72 1.10 -1.11
C LEU A 25 -10.96 0.46 -2.28
N ASN A 26 -11.62 -0.36 -3.09
CA ASN A 26 -11.01 -0.95 -4.27
C ASN A 26 -10.89 0.01 -5.45
N ARG A 27 -11.58 1.14 -5.38
CA ARG A 27 -11.68 2.07 -6.51
C ARG A 27 -11.37 3.51 -6.11
N ILE A 28 -10.42 3.68 -5.20
CA ILE A 28 -10.00 5.00 -4.78
C ILE A 28 -8.75 5.45 -5.53
N TYR A 29 -8.63 6.76 -5.68
CA TYR A 29 -7.41 7.39 -6.15
C TYR A 29 -6.82 8.17 -4.99
N VAL A 30 -5.53 7.97 -4.76
CA VAL A 30 -4.84 8.63 -3.67
C VAL A 30 -3.79 9.57 -4.25
N LYS A 31 -3.82 10.81 -3.80
CA LYS A 31 -2.87 11.83 -4.23
C LYS A 31 -1.86 12.08 -3.12
N GLY A 32 -0.60 12.12 -3.47
CA GLY A 32 0.45 12.41 -2.51
C GLY A 32 1.80 12.52 -3.21
N GLU A 33 2.81 12.84 -2.42
CA GLU A 33 4.19 12.92 -2.89
C GLU A 33 4.88 11.60 -2.63
N VAL A 34 5.55 11.05 -3.64
CA VAL A 34 6.30 9.81 -3.51
C VAL A 34 7.60 10.09 -2.76
N SER A 35 7.88 9.27 -1.75
CA SER A 35 9.13 9.34 -0.99
C SER A 35 9.59 7.94 -0.63
N ASN A 36 10.86 7.80 -0.22
CA ASN A 36 11.44 6.51 0.18
C ASN A 36 11.22 5.41 -0.85
N CYS A 37 11.35 5.75 -2.12
CA CYS A 37 11.06 4.84 -3.22
C CYS A 37 12.25 3.94 -3.49
N LYS A 38 12.00 2.61 -3.53
CA LYS A 38 13.05 1.62 -3.77
C LYS A 38 12.57 0.55 -4.74
N TYR A 39 13.37 0.28 -5.75
CA TYR A 39 13.19 -0.86 -6.64
C TYR A 39 13.89 -2.07 -6.01
N HIS A 40 13.09 -3.04 -5.57
CA HIS A 40 13.63 -4.25 -4.95
C HIS A 40 14.07 -5.24 -6.03
N THR A 41 15.01 -6.13 -5.67
CA THR A 41 15.51 -7.17 -6.59
C THR A 41 14.44 -8.12 -7.07
N SER A 42 13.35 -8.29 -6.28
CA SER A 42 12.17 -9.08 -6.68
C SER A 42 11.37 -8.45 -7.81
N GLY A 43 11.64 -7.20 -8.15
CA GLY A 43 10.88 -6.44 -9.13
C GLY A 43 9.77 -5.58 -8.53
N HIS A 44 9.48 -5.74 -7.25
CA HIS A 44 8.49 -4.90 -6.56
C HIS A 44 9.09 -3.52 -6.27
N ILE A 45 8.23 -2.51 -6.28
CA ILE A 45 8.63 -1.14 -5.92
C ILE A 45 8.00 -0.82 -4.56
N TYR A 46 8.83 -0.47 -3.59
CA TYR A 46 8.41 -0.03 -2.27
C TYR A 46 8.56 1.48 -2.18
N PHE A 47 7.52 2.15 -1.73
CA PHE A 47 7.54 3.61 -1.63
C PHE A 47 6.57 4.06 -0.55
N SER A 48 6.62 5.35 -0.24
CA SER A 48 5.63 5.98 0.63
C SER A 48 4.95 7.10 -0.14
N LEU A 49 3.66 7.31 0.12
CA LEU A 49 2.94 8.49 -0.29
C LEU A 49 2.72 9.37 0.93
N LYS A 50 3.00 10.63 0.81
CA LYS A 50 2.85 11.57 1.91
C LYS A 50 2.15 12.84 1.46
N ASP A 51 1.49 13.47 2.40
CA ASP A 51 0.94 14.81 2.27
C ASP A 51 1.14 15.54 3.60
N GLU A 52 0.49 16.68 3.76
CA GLU A 52 0.61 17.49 4.97
C GLU A 52 0.16 16.76 6.24
N SER A 53 -0.74 15.81 6.09
CA SER A 53 -1.42 15.17 7.22
C SER A 53 -0.87 13.80 7.59
N GLY A 54 -0.16 13.14 6.69
CA GLY A 54 0.29 11.79 6.98
C GLY A 54 1.09 11.12 5.88
N THR A 55 1.50 9.92 6.17
CA THR A 55 2.30 9.08 5.28
C THR A 55 1.74 7.67 5.28
N ILE A 56 1.63 7.09 4.09
CA ILE A 56 1.21 5.70 3.92
C ILE A 56 2.27 4.92 3.16
N ALA A 57 2.63 3.75 3.69
CA ALA A 57 3.56 2.85 3.02
C ALA A 57 2.83 2.09 1.92
N CYS A 58 3.47 2.01 0.76
CA CYS A 58 2.88 1.41 -0.43
C CYS A 58 3.83 0.39 -1.04
N VAL A 59 3.24 -0.51 -1.82
CA VAL A 59 4.00 -1.44 -2.64
C VAL A 59 3.31 -1.59 -3.99
N MET A 60 4.10 -1.54 -5.05
CA MET A 60 3.63 -1.90 -6.41
C MET A 60 4.29 -3.22 -6.78
N PHE A 61 3.49 -4.26 -6.96
CA PHE A 61 3.99 -5.58 -7.29
C PHE A 61 4.52 -5.63 -8.71
N ALA A 62 5.50 -6.49 -8.95
CA ALA A 62 6.18 -6.59 -10.23
C ALA A 62 5.20 -6.77 -11.41
N GLY A 63 4.15 -7.56 -11.22
CA GLY A 63 3.15 -7.79 -12.25
C GLY A 63 2.30 -6.57 -12.62
N GLN A 64 2.32 -5.55 -11.78
CA GLN A 64 1.54 -4.32 -12.01
C GLN A 64 2.35 -3.20 -12.62
N ARG A 65 3.67 -3.37 -12.72
CA ARG A 65 4.57 -2.33 -13.24
C ARG A 65 4.40 -2.05 -14.72
N GLY A 66 3.84 -2.98 -15.45
CA GLY A 66 3.61 -2.81 -16.88
C GLY A 66 2.73 -1.62 -17.24
N GLY A 67 1.93 -1.14 -16.29
CA GLY A 67 1.10 0.05 -16.46
C GLY A 67 1.84 1.38 -16.28
N LEU A 68 3.09 1.35 -15.80
CA LEU A 68 3.86 2.57 -15.61
C LEU A 68 4.46 3.04 -16.93
N SER A 69 4.25 4.31 -17.22
CA SER A 69 4.85 4.97 -18.39
C SER A 69 6.09 5.78 -18.00
N PHE A 70 6.49 5.76 -16.74
CA PHE A 70 7.63 6.52 -16.22
C PHE A 70 8.28 5.77 -15.07
N ARG A 71 9.49 6.19 -14.71
CA ARG A 71 10.20 5.62 -13.56
C ARG A 71 9.76 6.33 -12.26
N MET A 72 9.28 5.57 -11.29
CA MET A 72 8.82 6.13 -10.01
C MET A 72 9.95 6.65 -9.13
N CYS A 73 11.06 5.91 -9.09
CA CYS A 73 12.21 6.27 -8.27
C CYS A 73 13.29 6.91 -9.13
N GLU A 74 13.92 7.91 -8.57
CA GLU A 74 15.08 8.53 -9.18
C GLU A 74 16.34 7.69 -9.04
#